data_d2772d68eae20e7ef8324439e9e38653
#
_entry.id   d2772d68eae20e7ef8324439e9e38653
#
_cell.length_a   1.000
_cell.length_b   1.000
_cell.length_c   1.000
_cell.angle_alpha   90.00
_cell.angle_beta   90.00
_cell.angle_gamma   90.00
#
_symmetry.space_group_name_H-M   'P 1'
#
loop_
_entity.id
_entity.type
_entity.pdbx_description
1 polymer ?
#
loop_
_entity_poly.entity_id
_entity_poly.type
_entity_poly.pdbx_seq_one_letter_code
_entity_poly.pdbx_strand_id
1 'polypeptide(L)' 'MSDIKDQIFHELSALEEAASRLRGAAAVAERQTDLEVAILTEQVKNLRDRNKRATDMIDKSLTILKKLT' A
#
# COMPACT_ATOMS: atom_id res chain seq x y z
N MET A 1 46.74 17.41 15.90
CA MET A 1 45.55 18.28 16.01
C MET A 1 44.66 18.23 14.79
N SER A 2 45.22 18.13 13.58
CA SER A 2 44.42 17.87 12.37
C SER A 2 43.68 16.56 12.44
N ASP A 3 44.21 15.54 13.09
CA ASP A 3 43.60 14.21 13.19
C ASP A 3 42.24 14.21 13.90
N ILE A 4 42.08 15.04 14.94
CA ILE A 4 40.82 15.14 15.67
C ILE A 4 39.74 15.79 14.81
N LYS A 5 40.11 16.86 14.10
CA LYS A 5 39.18 17.55 13.18
C LYS A 5 38.79 16.62 12.04
N ASP A 6 39.73 15.92 11.44
CA ASP A 6 39.51 14.99 10.37
C ASP A 6 38.57 13.86 10.81
N GLN A 7 38.76 13.35 12.02
CA GLN A 7 37.94 12.32 12.59
C GLN A 7 36.52 12.79 12.83
N ILE A 8 36.33 14.01 13.35
CA ILE A 8 35.04 14.63 13.55
C ILE A 8 34.31 14.81 12.22
N PHE A 9 34.99 15.35 11.21
CA PHE A 9 34.40 15.49 9.87
C PHE A 9 34.02 14.16 9.26
N HIS A 10 34.83 13.15 9.45
CA HIS A 10 34.57 11.81 8.96
C HIS A 10 33.32 11.21 9.63
N GLU A 11 33.18 11.37 10.93
CA GLU A 11 32.01 10.90 11.69
C GLU A 11 30.74 11.65 11.31
N LEU A 12 30.85 12.98 11.10
CA LEU A 12 29.72 13.80 10.65
C LEU A 12 29.27 13.37 9.26
N SER A 13 30.19 13.14 8.35
CA SER A 13 29.87 12.66 6.99
C SER A 13 29.18 11.29 7.01
N ALA A 14 29.67 10.39 7.89
CA ALA A 14 29.07 9.08 8.06
C ALA A 14 27.63 9.18 8.60
N LEU A 15 27.42 10.10 9.56
CA LEU A 15 26.10 10.34 10.15
C LEU A 15 25.13 10.93 9.12
N GLU A 16 25.58 11.90 8.33
CA GLU A 16 24.75 12.50 7.26
C GLU A 16 24.37 11.47 6.22
N GLU A 17 25.31 10.62 5.84
CA GLU A 17 25.04 9.54 4.88
C GLU A 17 24.03 8.53 5.43
N ALA A 18 24.19 8.13 6.70
CA ALA A 18 23.25 7.24 7.35
C ALA A 18 21.85 7.85 7.46
N ALA A 19 21.75 9.14 7.78
CA ALA A 19 20.48 9.86 7.83
C ALA A 19 19.82 9.95 6.46
N SER A 20 20.60 10.18 5.41
CA SER A 20 20.12 10.20 4.04
C SER A 20 19.56 8.84 3.59
N ARG A 21 20.27 7.77 3.92
CA ARG A 21 19.82 6.40 3.64
C ARG A 21 18.52 6.07 4.36
N LEU A 22 18.41 6.47 5.62
CA LEU A 22 17.22 6.24 6.41
C LEU A 22 16.01 6.98 5.84
N ARG A 23 16.20 8.24 5.43
CA ARG A 23 15.14 9.01 4.78
C ARG A 23 14.71 8.38 3.47
N GLY A 24 15.66 7.91 2.68
CA GLY A 24 15.37 7.21 1.42
C GLY A 24 14.59 5.92 1.64
N ALA A 25 14.99 5.12 2.61
CA ALA A 25 14.29 3.88 2.96
C ALA A 25 12.87 4.15 3.46
N ALA A 26 12.70 5.18 4.29
CA ALA A 26 11.38 5.57 4.79
C ALA A 26 10.46 6.02 3.65
N ALA A 27 10.97 6.80 2.69
CA ALA A 27 10.20 7.24 1.53
C ALA A 27 9.78 6.07 0.63
N VAL A 28 10.65 5.09 0.45
CA VAL A 28 10.32 3.87 -0.32
C VAL A 28 9.25 3.06 0.39
N ALA A 29 9.38 2.87 1.71
CA ALA A 29 8.39 2.13 2.51
C ALA A 29 7.02 2.82 2.47
N GLU A 30 6.98 4.15 2.53
CA GLU A 30 5.74 4.92 2.44
C GLU A 30 5.06 4.72 1.09
N ARG A 31 5.82 4.81 -0.01
CA ARG A 31 5.29 4.57 -1.36
C ARG A 31 4.78 3.15 -1.54
N GLN A 32 5.47 2.18 -0.97
CA GLN A 32 5.06 0.79 -1.04
C GLN A 32 3.74 0.57 -0.29
N THR A 33 3.59 1.18 0.90
CA THR A 33 2.34 1.13 1.67
C THR A 33 1.19 1.77 0.91
N ASP A 34 1.41 2.94 0.29
CA ASP A 34 0.39 3.61 -0.51
C ASP A 34 -0.04 2.75 -1.69
N LEU A 35 0.90 2.08 -2.35
CA LEU A 35 0.60 1.18 -3.46
C LEU A 35 -0.20 -0.04 -2.99
N GLU A 36 0.16 -0.63 -1.86
CA GLU A 36 -0.58 -1.76 -1.28
C GLU A 36 -2.01 -1.38 -0.93
N VAL A 37 -2.21 -0.20 -0.34
CA VAL A 37 -3.54 0.32 -0.03
C VAL A 37 -4.35 0.52 -1.31
N ALA A 38 -3.74 1.05 -2.37
CA ALA A 38 -4.42 1.23 -3.65
C ALA A 38 -4.86 -0.12 -4.25
N ILE A 39 -4.00 -1.13 -4.19
CA ILE A 39 -4.31 -2.49 -4.67
C ILE A 39 -5.46 -3.10 -3.86
N LEU A 40 -5.41 -3.00 -2.53
CA LEU A 40 -6.46 -3.53 -1.66
C LEU A 40 -7.79 -2.83 -1.89
N THR A 41 -7.77 -1.51 -2.10
CA THR A 41 -8.97 -0.73 -2.39
C THR A 41 -9.62 -1.20 -3.69
N GLU A 42 -8.82 -1.44 -4.73
CA GLU A 42 -9.31 -1.97 -6.01
C GLU A 42 -9.89 -3.37 -5.86
N GLN A 43 -9.24 -4.24 -5.07
CA GLN A 43 -9.75 -5.59 -4.80
C GLN A 43 -11.08 -5.56 -4.06
N VAL A 44 -11.24 -4.68 -3.07
CA VAL A 44 -12.51 -4.52 -2.34
C VAL A 44 -13.60 -4.05 -3.28
N LYS A 45 -13.32 -3.10 -4.15
CA LYS A 45 -14.27 -2.63 -5.15
C LYS A 45 -14.72 -3.75 -6.08
N ASN A 46 -13.79 -4.55 -6.57
CA ASN A 46 -14.09 -5.69 -7.43
C ASN A 46 -14.96 -6.73 -6.73
N LEU A 47 -14.68 -7.02 -5.47
CA LEU A 47 -15.46 -7.96 -4.67
C LEU A 47 -16.89 -7.46 -4.44
N ARG A 48 -17.06 -6.17 -4.18
CA ARG A 48 -18.38 -5.55 -4.04
C ARG A 48 -19.20 -5.65 -5.32
N ASP A 49 -18.56 -5.39 -6.47
CA ASP A 49 -19.23 -5.51 -7.77
C ASP A 49 -19.66 -6.95 -8.04
N ARG A 50 -18.81 -7.93 -7.73
CA ARG A 50 -19.14 -9.35 -7.88
C ARG A 50 -20.30 -9.75 -6.96
N ASN A 51 -20.28 -9.31 -5.71
CA ASN A 51 -21.36 -9.58 -4.77
C ASN A 51 -22.68 -8.99 -5.24
N LYS A 52 -22.65 -7.79 -5.75
CA LYS A 52 -23.84 -7.15 -6.32
C LYS A 52 -24.41 -7.93 -7.48
N ARG A 53 -23.55 -8.35 -8.41
CA ARG A 53 -23.97 -9.18 -9.56
C ARG A 53 -24.55 -10.52 -9.12
N ALA A 54 -23.91 -11.17 -8.15
CA ALA A 54 -24.39 -12.44 -7.62
C ALA A 54 -25.75 -12.28 -6.95
N THR A 55 -25.93 -11.22 -6.16
CA THR A 55 -27.20 -10.90 -5.50
C THR A 55 -28.30 -10.63 -6.54
N ASP A 56 -28.00 -9.85 -7.57
CA ASP A 56 -28.95 -9.55 -8.66
C ASP A 56 -29.36 -10.84 -9.40
N MET A 57 -28.43 -11.75 -9.63
CA MET A 57 -28.72 -13.03 -10.27
C MET A 57 -29.62 -13.91 -9.40
N ILE A 58 -29.37 -13.96 -8.09
CA ILE A 58 -30.19 -14.70 -7.15
C ILE A 58 -31.62 -14.12 -7.10
N ASP A 59 -31.73 -12.79 -7.04
CA ASP A 59 -33.03 -12.12 -7.01
C ASP A 59 -33.83 -12.39 -8.29
N LYS A 60 -33.19 -12.37 -9.45
CA LYS A 60 -33.80 -12.71 -10.71
C LYS A 60 -34.28 -14.15 -10.75
N SER A 61 -33.46 -15.08 -10.28
CA SER A 61 -33.79 -16.51 -10.21
C SER A 61 -34.97 -16.75 -9.29
N LEU A 62 -35.04 -16.10 -8.13
CA LEU A 62 -36.15 -16.20 -7.20
C LEU A 62 -37.45 -15.63 -7.80
N THR A 63 -37.36 -14.54 -8.53
CA THR A 63 -38.51 -13.96 -9.20
C THR A 63 -39.07 -14.90 -10.26
N ILE A 64 -38.20 -15.54 -11.03
CA ILE A 64 -38.61 -16.53 -12.04
C ILE A 64 -39.28 -17.72 -11.38
N LEU A 65 -38.73 -18.25 -10.32
CA LEU A 65 -39.30 -19.37 -9.58
C LEU A 65 -40.68 -19.04 -9.02
N LYS A 66 -40.88 -17.85 -8.50
CA LYS A 66 -42.16 -17.40 -7.98
C LYS A 66 -43.21 -17.32 -9.08
N LYS A 67 -42.83 -16.92 -10.29
CA LYS A 67 -43.75 -16.87 -11.45
C LYS A 67 -44.17 -18.25 -11.94
N LEU A 68 -43.31 -19.26 -11.75
CA LEU A 68 -43.55 -20.63 -12.17
C LEU A 68 -44.45 -21.42 -11.20
N THR A 69 -44.47 -20.96 -9.97
CA THR A 69 -45.32 -21.57 -8.94
C THR A 69 -46.59 -20.77 -8.69
#